data_7d6046c034d652b21739cd6e03a4a83a
#
_entry.id   7d6046c034d652b21739cd6e03a4a83a
#
_cell.length_a   1.000
_cell.length_b   1.000
_cell.length_c   1.000
_cell.angle_alpha   90.00
_cell.angle_beta   90.00
_cell.angle_gamma   90.00
#
_symmetry.space_group_name_H-M   'P 1'
#
loop_
_entity.id
_entity.type
_entity.pdbx_description
1 polymer ?
#
loop_
_entity_poly.entity_id
_entity_poly.type
_entity_poly.pdbx_seq_one_letter_code
_entity_poly.pdbx_strand_id
1 'polypeptide(L)'
;MEKNILFSEKQKFNQWWIWPFFVLTTGLFLYGCVQQLIYKIPFGDNSMSDSGLIFSTIAISSISALFFVFRLETNITEEAIYVRFFPLHLKYRKYLWTDIESAEVRQYKPILEYGGYGIRGFGNNRAFNIAGKTGLQIVFKDGRKLLIGTQKANQLIELLNCQPLKK
;
A
#
# COMPACT_ATOMS: atom_id res chain seq x y z
N MET A 1 20.65 4.24 -20.47
CA MET A 1 19.99 5.57 -20.44
C MET A 1 19.49 5.79 -19.02
N GLU A 2 20.12 6.67 -18.28
CA GLU A 2 19.60 7.13 -16.98
C GLU A 2 18.28 7.84 -17.26
N LYS A 3 17.20 7.30 -16.74
CA LYS A 3 15.88 7.94 -16.83
C LYS A 3 15.90 9.12 -15.87
N ASN A 4 15.79 10.32 -16.42
CA ASN A 4 15.71 11.55 -15.62
C ASN A 4 14.45 11.46 -14.72
N ILE A 5 14.64 11.19 -13.41
CA ILE A 5 13.57 11.06 -12.45
C ILE A 5 13.25 12.47 -11.96
N LEU A 6 12.06 12.95 -12.30
CA LEU A 6 11.56 14.28 -11.92
C LEU A 6 10.92 14.28 -10.54
N PHE A 7 10.31 13.15 -10.15
CA PHE A 7 9.70 12.95 -8.84
C PHE A 7 9.88 11.51 -8.39
N SER A 8 10.20 11.34 -7.12
CA SER A 8 10.29 10.02 -6.49
C SER A 8 9.70 10.05 -5.09
N GLU A 9 8.83 9.10 -4.82
CA GLU A 9 8.22 8.93 -3.51
C GLU A 9 8.15 7.45 -3.14
N LYS A 10 8.47 7.16 -1.88
CA LYS A 10 8.35 5.84 -1.28
C LYS A 10 7.55 5.97 0.01
N GLN A 11 6.37 5.41 0.01
CA GLN A 11 5.47 5.38 1.16
C GLN A 11 5.49 4.01 1.81
N LYS A 12 5.44 3.97 3.14
CA LYS A 12 5.29 2.76 3.95
C LYS A 12 4.09 2.92 4.88
N PHE A 13 3.56 1.80 5.39
CA PHE A 13 2.58 1.84 6.45
C PHE A 13 3.24 2.35 7.74
N ASN A 14 3.09 3.64 8.00
CA ASN A 14 3.69 4.31 9.16
C ASN A 14 2.61 4.77 10.17
N GLN A 15 1.44 4.17 10.13
CA GLN A 15 0.38 4.44 11.10
C GLN A 15 0.78 3.78 12.43
N TRP A 16 1.18 4.60 13.40
CA TRP A 16 1.70 4.15 14.70
C TRP A 16 0.77 3.19 15.45
N TRP A 17 -0.55 3.33 15.30
CA TRP A 17 -1.56 2.50 15.97
C TRP A 17 -1.66 1.07 15.43
N ILE A 18 -1.17 0.79 14.24
CA ILE A 18 -1.14 -0.56 13.64
C ILE A 18 -0.11 -1.44 14.35
N TRP A 19 1.02 -0.87 14.74
CA TRP A 19 2.13 -1.63 15.32
C TRP A 19 1.82 -2.22 16.69
N PRO A 20 1.26 -1.46 17.66
CA PRO A 20 0.81 -2.05 18.93
C PRO A 20 -0.15 -3.23 18.73
N PHE A 21 -1.08 -3.14 17.77
CA PHE A 21 -2.00 -4.22 17.46
C PHE A 21 -1.26 -5.49 17.02
N PHE A 22 -0.33 -5.38 16.06
CA PHE A 22 0.44 -6.55 15.60
C PHE A 22 1.36 -7.10 16.68
N VAL A 23 2.04 -6.25 17.45
CA VAL A 23 2.92 -6.67 18.55
C VAL A 23 2.14 -7.42 19.62
N LEU A 24 1.01 -6.87 20.08
CA LEU A 24 0.17 -7.50 21.10
C LEU A 24 -0.42 -8.82 20.61
N THR A 25 -0.97 -8.85 19.41
CA THR A 25 -1.57 -10.06 18.85
C THR A 25 -0.54 -11.16 18.65
N THR A 26 0.60 -10.83 18.03
CA THR A 26 1.69 -11.80 17.83
C THR A 26 2.26 -12.27 19.15
N GLY A 27 2.47 -11.37 20.12
CA GLY A 27 2.94 -11.69 21.46
C GLY A 27 1.98 -12.61 22.22
N LEU A 28 0.67 -12.38 22.11
CA LEU A 28 -0.35 -13.22 22.72
C LEU A 28 -0.29 -14.67 22.18
N PHE A 29 -0.19 -14.83 20.87
CA PHE A 29 -0.11 -16.15 20.26
C PHE A 29 1.22 -16.85 20.55
N LEU A 30 2.33 -16.13 20.62
CA LEU A 30 3.62 -16.69 21.05
C LEU A 30 3.57 -17.13 22.51
N TYR A 31 2.97 -16.32 23.37
CA TYR A 31 2.74 -16.70 24.78
C TYR A 31 1.88 -17.98 24.88
N GLY A 32 0.79 -18.06 24.10
CA GLY A 32 -0.06 -19.23 24.03
C GLY A 32 0.71 -20.49 23.61
N CYS A 33 1.61 -20.36 22.62
CA CYS A 33 2.48 -21.46 22.21
C CYS A 33 3.40 -21.93 23.35
N VAL A 34 4.02 -20.99 24.07
CA VAL A 34 4.89 -21.34 25.21
C VAL A 34 4.08 -22.02 26.30
N GLN A 35 2.92 -21.48 26.67
CA GLN A 35 2.07 -22.03 27.71
C GLN A 35 1.58 -23.45 27.37
N GLN A 36 1.06 -23.66 26.15
CA GLN A 36 0.44 -24.92 25.76
C GLN A 36 1.48 -25.98 25.37
N LEU A 37 2.52 -25.62 24.59
CA LEU A 37 3.47 -26.60 24.07
C LEU A 37 4.57 -26.95 25.09
N ILE A 38 5.03 -25.96 25.88
CA ILE A 38 6.14 -26.15 26.82
C ILE A 38 5.58 -26.51 28.20
N TYR A 39 4.67 -25.69 28.76
CA TYR A 39 4.15 -25.93 30.09
C TYR A 39 2.98 -26.91 30.16
N LYS A 40 2.45 -27.34 29.00
CA LYS A 40 1.30 -28.27 28.90
C LYS A 40 0.03 -27.76 29.57
N ILE A 41 -0.11 -26.44 29.68
CA ILE A 41 -1.30 -25.79 30.22
C ILE A 41 -2.13 -25.28 29.04
N PRO A 42 -3.39 -25.73 28.87
CA PRO A 42 -4.23 -25.30 27.76
C PRO A 42 -4.34 -23.76 27.69
N PHE A 43 -4.22 -23.20 26.48
CA PHE A 43 -4.33 -21.77 26.26
C PHE A 43 -5.78 -21.37 25.93
N GLY A 44 -6.43 -20.71 26.89
CA GLY A 44 -7.83 -20.28 26.81
C GLY A 44 -8.84 -21.36 27.27
N ASP A 45 -10.08 -20.95 27.46
CA ASP A 45 -11.16 -21.81 27.99
C ASP A 45 -11.54 -22.93 27.00
N ASN A 46 -11.47 -22.66 25.71
CA ASN A 46 -11.70 -23.64 24.64
C ASN A 46 -10.43 -23.73 23.78
N SER A 47 -9.41 -24.42 24.33
CA SER A 47 -8.08 -24.45 23.76
C SER A 47 -8.07 -25.08 22.34
N MET A 48 -7.37 -24.42 21.43
CA MET A 48 -7.10 -24.97 20.10
C MET A 48 -6.13 -26.17 20.21
N SER A 49 -6.16 -27.05 19.21
CA SER A 49 -5.12 -28.09 19.09
C SER A 49 -3.72 -27.46 18.95
N ASP A 50 -2.69 -28.16 19.37
CA ASP A 50 -1.30 -27.71 19.28
C ASP A 50 -0.94 -27.28 17.85
N SER A 51 -1.34 -28.07 16.85
CA SER A 51 -1.14 -27.75 15.43
C SER A 51 -1.90 -26.51 14.99
N GLY A 52 -3.14 -26.32 15.46
CA GLY A 52 -3.94 -25.16 15.18
C GLY A 52 -3.32 -23.87 15.74
N LEU A 53 -2.81 -23.95 16.98
CA LEU A 53 -2.14 -22.82 17.64
C LEU A 53 -0.84 -22.43 16.93
N ILE A 54 -0.02 -23.42 16.55
CA ILE A 54 1.22 -23.19 15.78
C ILE A 54 0.91 -22.54 14.43
N PHE A 55 -0.07 -23.10 13.68
CA PHE A 55 -0.46 -22.55 12.39
C PHE A 55 -0.93 -21.11 12.50
N SER A 56 -1.80 -20.82 13.49
CA SER A 56 -2.30 -19.46 13.73
C SER A 56 -1.17 -18.49 14.09
N THR A 57 -0.21 -18.92 14.90
CA THR A 57 0.94 -18.11 15.29
C THR A 57 1.81 -17.77 14.07
N ILE A 58 2.10 -18.77 13.22
CA ILE A 58 2.86 -18.57 11.98
C ILE A 58 2.10 -17.63 11.05
N ALA A 59 0.80 -17.81 10.87
CA ALA A 59 -0.03 -16.96 10.00
C ALA A 59 -0.04 -15.51 10.47
N ILE A 60 -0.27 -15.25 11.76
CA ILE A 60 -0.29 -13.89 12.33
C ILE A 60 1.09 -13.25 12.24
N SER A 61 2.16 -13.99 12.58
CA SER A 61 3.53 -13.50 12.48
C SER A 61 3.90 -13.15 11.02
N SER A 62 3.50 -13.98 10.07
CA SER A 62 3.72 -13.74 8.64
C SER A 62 2.97 -12.51 8.13
N ILE A 63 1.71 -12.33 8.54
CA ILE A 63 0.92 -11.13 8.22
C ILE A 63 1.59 -9.88 8.81
N SER A 64 2.00 -9.93 10.07
CA SER A 64 2.68 -8.83 10.76
C SER A 64 3.98 -8.46 10.02
N ALA A 65 4.80 -9.45 9.67
CA ALA A 65 6.03 -9.27 8.92
C ALA A 65 5.78 -8.66 7.53
N LEU A 66 4.69 -9.06 6.85
CA LEU A 66 4.32 -8.56 5.54
C LEU A 66 4.03 -7.04 5.57
N PHE A 67 3.40 -6.54 6.64
CA PHE A 67 3.15 -5.10 6.79
C PHE A 67 4.41 -4.25 6.89
N PHE A 68 5.53 -4.77 7.41
CA PHE A 68 6.83 -4.09 7.37
C PHE A 68 7.38 -3.91 5.96
N VAL A 69 7.05 -4.85 5.08
CA VAL A 69 7.57 -4.89 3.71
C VAL A 69 6.71 -4.09 2.74
N PHE A 70 5.42 -3.91 3.04
CA PHE A 70 4.51 -3.15 2.19
C PHE A 70 4.97 -1.73 1.98
N ARG A 71 5.09 -1.35 0.69
CA ARG A 71 5.45 0.00 0.27
C ARG A 71 4.86 0.34 -1.10
N LEU A 72 4.46 1.58 -1.22
CA LEU A 72 4.07 2.18 -2.50
C LEU A 72 5.23 3.04 -2.99
N GLU A 73 5.74 2.74 -4.15
CA GLU A 73 6.81 3.47 -4.81
C GLU A 73 6.26 4.12 -6.07
N THR A 74 6.46 5.42 -6.20
CA THR A 74 6.03 6.21 -7.35
C THR A 74 7.22 6.99 -7.88
N ASN A 75 7.57 6.79 -9.14
CA ASN A 75 8.59 7.54 -9.84
C ASN A 75 7.98 8.16 -11.10
N ILE A 76 8.18 9.45 -11.28
CA ILE A 76 7.71 10.18 -12.45
C ILE A 76 8.92 10.64 -13.26
N THR A 77 8.87 10.41 -14.55
CA THR A 77 9.86 10.83 -15.52
C THR A 77 9.18 11.67 -16.61
N GLU A 78 9.94 12.25 -17.52
CA GLU A 78 9.41 12.96 -18.70
C GLU A 78 8.55 12.07 -19.61
N GLU A 79 8.74 10.77 -19.56
CA GLU A 79 8.13 9.78 -20.47
C GLU A 79 6.89 9.12 -19.86
N ALA A 80 6.94 8.83 -18.55
CA ALA A 80 5.95 7.96 -17.91
C ALA A 80 5.92 8.10 -16.39
N ILE A 81 4.82 7.62 -15.82
CA ILE A 81 4.64 7.39 -14.39
C ILE A 81 4.89 5.91 -14.10
N TYR A 82 5.78 5.61 -13.17
CA TYR A 82 6.12 4.27 -12.72
C TYR A 82 5.60 4.07 -11.31
N VAL A 83 4.80 3.04 -11.11
CA VAL A 83 4.20 2.73 -9.81
C VAL A 83 4.43 1.28 -9.46
N ARG A 84 4.81 1.02 -8.20
CA ARG A 84 4.95 -0.33 -7.66
C ARG A 84 4.40 -0.39 -6.25
N PHE A 85 3.51 -1.34 -5.99
CA PHE A 85 3.04 -1.68 -4.65
C PHE A 85 3.72 -2.98 -4.22
N PHE A 86 4.90 -2.86 -3.63
CA PHE A 86 5.69 -4.03 -3.20
C PHE A 86 5.14 -4.63 -1.89
N PRO A 87 5.11 -5.97 -1.70
CA PRO A 87 5.61 -7.01 -2.58
C PRO A 87 4.59 -7.54 -3.62
N LEU A 88 3.34 -7.04 -3.62
CA LEU A 88 2.29 -7.53 -4.53
C LEU A 88 2.63 -7.28 -6.01
N HIS A 89 3.29 -6.18 -6.30
CA HIS A 89 3.87 -5.91 -7.61
C HIS A 89 5.40 -5.99 -7.51
N LEU A 90 6.00 -7.04 -8.08
CA LEU A 90 7.45 -7.19 -8.11
C LEU A 90 8.11 -6.24 -9.12
N LYS A 91 7.42 -5.92 -10.21
CA LYS A 91 7.86 -4.99 -11.25
C LYS A 91 7.08 -3.68 -11.19
N TYR A 92 7.70 -2.59 -11.64
CA TYR A 92 7.00 -1.31 -11.82
C TYR A 92 5.97 -1.42 -12.95
N ARG A 93 4.78 -0.89 -12.71
CA ARG A 93 3.78 -0.63 -13.75
C ARG A 93 4.12 0.72 -14.39
N LYS A 94 4.24 0.73 -15.70
CA LYS A 94 4.53 1.92 -16.50
C LYS A 94 3.24 2.47 -17.09
N TYR A 95 2.99 3.76 -16.92
CA TYR A 95 1.89 4.50 -17.51
C TYR A 95 2.48 5.66 -18.32
N LEU A 96 2.34 5.60 -19.64
CA LEU A 96 2.88 6.62 -20.54
C LEU A 96 2.05 7.90 -20.46
N TRP A 97 2.71 9.04 -20.54
CA TRP A 97 2.00 10.32 -20.60
C TRP A 97 1.12 10.42 -21.84
N THR A 98 1.51 9.77 -22.95
CA THR A 98 0.72 9.70 -24.19
C THR A 98 -0.64 9.05 -24.04
N ASP A 99 -0.80 8.17 -23.05
CA ASP A 99 -2.04 7.43 -22.78
C ASP A 99 -2.94 8.17 -21.78
N ILE A 100 -2.39 9.21 -21.15
CA ILE A 100 -3.07 9.99 -20.11
C ILE A 100 -3.79 11.16 -20.76
N GLU A 101 -5.08 11.32 -20.45
CA GLU A 101 -5.91 12.43 -20.84
C GLU A 101 -5.75 13.60 -19.86
N SER A 102 -5.81 13.30 -18.55
CA SER A 102 -5.60 14.29 -17.49
C SER A 102 -4.93 13.68 -16.26
N ALA A 103 -4.16 14.51 -15.56
CA ALA A 103 -3.55 14.17 -14.29
C ALA A 103 -3.62 15.39 -13.36
N GLU A 104 -4.21 15.19 -12.19
CA GLU A 104 -4.41 16.25 -11.20
C GLU A 104 -4.18 15.75 -9.79
N VAL A 105 -3.68 16.59 -8.91
CA VAL A 105 -3.59 16.30 -7.48
C VAL A 105 -4.89 16.74 -6.82
N ARG A 106 -5.59 15.77 -6.20
CA ARG A 106 -6.84 16.06 -5.49
C ARG A 106 -6.88 15.41 -4.10
N GLN A 107 -7.77 15.91 -3.28
CA GLN A 107 -8.17 15.21 -2.07
C GLN A 107 -9.21 14.13 -2.41
N TYR A 108 -9.15 13.02 -1.67
CA TYR A 108 -10.09 11.90 -1.81
C TYR A 108 -10.43 11.32 -0.44
N LYS A 109 -11.50 10.54 -0.39
CA LYS A 109 -11.94 9.83 0.81
C LYS A 109 -11.63 8.34 0.66
N PRO A 110 -10.51 7.82 1.22
CA PRO A 110 -10.05 6.45 0.97
C PRO A 110 -11.11 5.38 1.20
N ILE A 111 -11.85 5.48 2.30
CA ILE A 111 -12.85 4.49 2.68
C ILE A 111 -14.09 4.60 1.79
N LEU A 112 -14.61 5.81 1.56
CA LEU A 112 -15.86 6.01 0.82
C LEU A 112 -15.71 5.80 -0.69
N GLU A 113 -14.58 6.25 -1.27
CA GLU A 113 -14.36 6.16 -2.72
C GLU A 113 -13.77 4.83 -3.17
N TYR A 114 -12.95 4.19 -2.31
CA TYR A 114 -12.16 3.01 -2.68
C TYR A 114 -12.25 1.83 -1.71
N GLY A 115 -12.99 1.97 -0.60
CA GLY A 115 -13.11 0.92 0.42
C GLY A 115 -11.88 0.73 1.28
N GLY A 116 -11.00 1.75 1.38
CA GLY A 116 -9.84 1.75 2.27
C GLY A 116 -8.49 1.98 1.60
N TYR A 117 -7.44 1.57 2.30
CA TYR A 117 -6.06 1.67 1.84
C TYR A 117 -5.57 0.38 1.17
N GLY A 118 -4.51 0.47 0.37
CA GLY A 118 -3.88 -0.63 -0.35
C GLY A 118 -4.04 -0.53 -1.86
N ILE A 119 -4.17 -1.67 -2.52
CA ILE A 119 -4.60 -1.78 -3.92
C ILE A 119 -6.11 -1.92 -3.89
N ARG A 120 -6.83 -0.93 -4.34
CA ARG A 120 -8.28 -0.83 -4.23
C ARG A 120 -8.94 -0.49 -5.56
N GLY A 121 -10.28 -0.63 -5.58
CA GLY A 121 -11.10 -0.37 -6.76
C GLY A 121 -11.18 -1.55 -7.71
N PHE A 122 -12.22 -1.54 -8.56
CA PHE A 122 -12.50 -2.59 -9.53
C PHE A 122 -12.66 -1.99 -10.93
N GLY A 123 -12.37 -2.80 -11.93
CA GLY A 123 -12.56 -2.40 -13.33
C GLY A 123 -11.77 -1.16 -13.71
N ASN A 124 -12.51 -0.13 -14.13
CA ASN A 124 -11.92 1.10 -14.69
C ASN A 124 -11.55 2.16 -13.63
N ASN A 125 -11.82 1.94 -12.35
CA ASN A 125 -11.48 2.90 -11.28
C ASN A 125 -10.63 2.21 -10.21
N ARG A 126 -9.33 2.44 -10.21
CA ARG A 126 -8.36 1.82 -9.30
C ARG A 126 -7.66 2.86 -8.44
N ALA A 127 -7.21 2.42 -7.25
CA ALA A 127 -6.39 3.22 -6.38
C ALA A 127 -5.22 2.41 -5.81
N PHE A 128 -4.07 3.06 -5.74
CA PHE A 128 -2.88 2.60 -5.00
C PHE A 128 -2.59 3.63 -3.93
N ASN A 129 -2.87 3.30 -2.68
CA ASN A 129 -2.66 4.20 -1.56
C ASN A 129 -2.21 3.45 -0.30
N ILE A 130 -1.42 4.10 0.54
CA ILE A 130 -0.97 3.54 1.82
C ILE A 130 -1.47 4.40 2.98
N ALA A 131 -1.41 5.70 2.84
CA ALA A 131 -1.78 6.65 3.88
C ALA A 131 -2.21 7.99 3.28
N GLY A 132 -2.88 8.82 4.11
CA GLY A 132 -3.29 10.17 3.70
C GLY A 132 -4.61 10.21 2.96
N LYS A 133 -4.97 11.44 2.55
CA LYS A 133 -6.24 11.75 1.85
C LYS A 133 -5.99 12.55 0.57
N THR A 134 -4.74 12.61 0.11
CA THR A 134 -4.35 13.32 -1.11
C THR A 134 -3.70 12.34 -2.07
N GLY A 135 -3.96 12.48 -3.36
CA GLY A 135 -3.41 11.60 -4.38
C GLY A 135 -3.42 12.24 -5.76
N LEU A 136 -2.58 11.69 -6.64
CA LEU A 136 -2.56 11.96 -8.05
C LEU A 136 -3.67 11.15 -8.73
N GLN A 137 -4.71 11.83 -9.19
CA GLN A 137 -5.75 11.24 -10.02
C GLN A 137 -5.32 11.30 -11.47
N ILE A 138 -5.28 10.15 -12.11
CA ILE A 138 -4.98 10.00 -13.52
C ILE A 138 -6.24 9.51 -14.22
N VAL A 139 -6.60 10.18 -15.32
CA VAL A 139 -7.64 9.73 -16.24
C VAL A 139 -6.94 9.36 -17.55
N PHE A 140 -7.17 8.16 -18.03
CA PHE A 140 -6.62 7.67 -19.29
C PHE A 140 -7.56 7.97 -20.46
N LYS A 141 -7.04 8.07 -21.65
CA LYS A 141 -7.81 8.30 -22.90
C LYS A 141 -8.87 7.22 -23.19
N ASP A 142 -8.70 6.04 -22.61
CA ASP A 142 -9.68 4.94 -22.68
C ASP A 142 -10.76 4.99 -21.59
N GLY A 143 -10.81 6.08 -20.80
CA GLY A 143 -11.78 6.31 -19.72
C GLY A 143 -11.44 5.61 -18.39
N ARG A 144 -10.35 4.83 -18.31
CA ARG A 144 -9.89 4.27 -17.04
C ARG A 144 -9.37 5.37 -16.12
N LYS A 145 -9.53 5.15 -14.81
CA LYS A 145 -9.06 6.06 -13.76
C LYS A 145 -8.12 5.35 -12.80
N LEU A 146 -7.04 6.02 -12.44
CA LEU A 146 -6.08 5.53 -11.44
C LEU A 146 -5.79 6.65 -10.46
N LEU A 147 -5.97 6.38 -9.17
CA LEU A 147 -5.53 7.26 -8.11
C LEU A 147 -4.25 6.67 -7.50
N ILE A 148 -3.23 7.50 -7.35
CA ILE A 148 -1.98 7.17 -6.66
C ILE A 148 -1.87 8.08 -5.45
N GLY A 149 -1.97 7.53 -4.24
CA GLY A 149 -1.82 8.29 -3.00
C GLY A 149 -0.45 8.95 -2.92
N THR A 150 -0.40 10.18 -2.38
CA THR A 150 0.85 10.92 -2.17
C THR A 150 0.87 11.63 -0.82
N GLN A 151 2.05 11.70 -0.23
CA GLN A 151 2.36 12.53 0.94
C GLN A 151 3.14 13.80 0.55
N LYS A 152 3.54 13.90 -0.74
CA LYS A 152 4.29 15.02 -1.32
C LYS A 152 3.46 15.82 -2.33
N ALA A 153 2.22 16.15 -1.95
CA ALA A 153 1.25 16.82 -2.83
C ALA A 153 1.80 18.09 -3.49
N ASN A 154 2.45 18.97 -2.71
CA ASN A 154 2.99 20.24 -3.21
C ASN A 154 4.05 20.02 -4.30
N GLN A 155 4.96 19.07 -4.11
CA GLN A 155 5.99 18.75 -5.12
C GLN A 155 5.35 18.21 -6.41
N LEU A 156 4.28 17.41 -6.30
CA LEU A 156 3.54 16.92 -7.46
C LEU A 156 2.81 18.03 -8.21
N ILE A 157 2.19 18.96 -7.49
CA ILE A 157 1.51 20.13 -8.08
C ILE A 157 2.51 20.99 -8.86
N GLU A 158 3.65 21.32 -8.26
CA GLU A 158 4.72 22.07 -8.92
C GLU A 158 5.19 21.36 -10.20
N LEU A 159 5.44 20.05 -10.12
CA LEU A 159 5.87 19.27 -11.27
C LEU A 159 4.84 19.27 -12.40
N LEU A 160 3.56 19.08 -12.09
CA LEU A 160 2.49 19.06 -13.09
C LEU A 160 2.29 20.44 -13.74
N ASN A 161 2.51 21.53 -12.98
CA ASN A 161 2.44 22.89 -13.51
C ASN A 161 3.63 23.22 -14.42
N CYS A 162 4.82 22.70 -14.12
CA CYS A 162 6.02 22.90 -14.94
C CYS A 162 6.03 22.04 -16.20
N GLN A 163 5.31 20.92 -16.21
CA GLN A 163 5.16 20.05 -17.37
C GLN A 163 3.69 20.04 -17.82
N PRO A 164 3.26 20.99 -18.67
CA PRO A 164 1.97 20.87 -19.31
C PRO A 164 1.95 19.54 -20.06
N LEU A 165 0.97 18.69 -19.72
CA LEU A 165 0.75 17.41 -20.39
C LEU A 165 0.97 17.62 -21.89
N LYS A 166 1.98 16.95 -22.46
CA LYS A 166 2.21 17.02 -23.90
C LYS A 166 0.95 16.49 -24.58
N LYS A 167 0.15 17.44 -25.09
CA LYS A 167 -1.03 17.16 -25.91
C LYS A 167 -0.62 16.45 -27.19
#